data_49ae1c73d8fb9cbc73c79403b46978ab
#
_entry.id   49ae1c73d8fb9cbc73c79403b46978ab
#
_cell.length_a   1.000
_cell.length_b   1.000
_cell.length_c   1.000
_cell.angle_alpha   90.00
_cell.angle_beta   90.00
_cell.angle_gamma   90.00
#
_symmetry.space_group_name_H-M   'P 1'
#
loop_
_entity.id
_entity.type
_entity.pdbx_description
1 polymer ?
#
loop_
_entity_poly.entity_id
_entity_poly.type
_entity_poly.pdbx_seq_one_letter_code
_entity_poly.pdbx_strand_id
1 'polypeptide(L)'
;TDHALHEPSDESAKLAPHDLPQTLVDWIKRDGVFCFKVRTHVKDPATDGMRLQQVFKTATSAGIDQRRIRLTLDPNEACVHPDFLLEMLAWLETNAPETLQALEYIEQPTHRDLSRYEFTMHRVAAHKAVIVDEALGKLDELPLLIQLGWSGLGIKTCRGQTHALLAYCWARRNN
;
A
#
# COMPACT_ATOMS: atom_id res chain seq x y z
N THR A 1 -12.19 -0.35 3.29
CA THR A 1 -13.28 -0.98 4.02
C THR A 1 -12.72 -1.67 5.24
N ASP A 2 -13.01 -1.08 6.44
CA ASP A 2 -12.54 -1.58 7.73
C ASP A 2 -13.34 -2.80 8.21
N HIS A 3 -13.64 -3.73 7.29
CA HIS A 3 -14.45 -4.89 7.63
C HIS A 3 -13.68 -5.91 8.44
N ALA A 4 -14.41 -6.55 9.32
CA ALA A 4 -13.97 -7.50 10.30
C ALA A 4 -12.88 -8.45 9.75
N LEU A 5 -11.72 -8.48 10.39
CA LEU A 5 -10.65 -9.39 10.03
C LEU A 5 -11.03 -10.85 10.36
N HIS A 6 -11.85 -11.04 11.38
CA HIS A 6 -12.20 -12.35 11.92
C HIS A 6 -13.71 -12.64 11.91
N GLU A 7 -14.54 -11.66 12.27
CA GLU A 7 -16.00 -11.81 12.36
C GLU A 7 -16.71 -10.69 11.60
N PRO A 8 -17.82 -10.97 10.92
CA PRO A 8 -18.62 -9.94 10.26
C PRO A 8 -19.26 -9.04 11.30
N SER A 9 -19.31 -7.73 11.05
CA SER A 9 -20.15 -6.83 11.82
C SER A 9 -21.63 -7.10 11.49
N ASP A 10 -22.53 -6.91 12.45
CA ASP A 10 -23.98 -7.13 12.25
C ASP A 10 -24.59 -6.33 11.09
N GLU A 11 -24.01 -5.16 10.76
CA GLU A 11 -24.45 -4.35 9.62
C GLU A 11 -23.95 -4.87 8.27
N SER A 12 -22.72 -5.39 8.21
CA SER A 12 -22.18 -5.94 6.96
C SER A 12 -22.83 -7.27 6.58
N ALA A 13 -23.24 -8.06 7.56
CA ALA A 13 -23.96 -9.33 7.34
C ALA A 13 -25.35 -9.13 6.67
N LYS A 14 -25.94 -7.93 6.80
CA LYS A 14 -27.25 -7.61 6.20
C LYS A 14 -27.18 -7.17 4.73
N LEU A 15 -26.01 -6.78 4.24
CA LEU A 15 -25.81 -6.16 2.93
C LEU A 15 -25.11 -7.04 1.91
N ALA A 16 -24.46 -8.13 2.32
CA ALA A 16 -23.73 -9.00 1.41
C ALA A 16 -24.61 -10.15 0.88
N PRO A 17 -24.48 -10.51 -0.39
CA PRO A 17 -25.04 -11.76 -0.90
C PRO A 17 -24.58 -12.95 -0.03
N HIS A 18 -25.49 -13.85 0.32
CA HIS A 18 -25.24 -14.98 1.23
C HIS A 18 -24.05 -15.88 0.85
N ASP A 19 -23.58 -15.80 -0.39
CA ASP A 19 -22.50 -16.65 -0.93
C ASP A 19 -21.10 -16.00 -0.91
N LEU A 20 -20.97 -14.74 -0.48
CA LEU A 20 -19.68 -14.06 -0.45
C LEU A 20 -19.05 -14.11 0.95
N PRO A 21 -17.71 -14.33 1.03
CA PRO A 21 -16.99 -14.26 2.29
C PRO A 21 -17.16 -12.90 2.98
N GLN A 22 -17.33 -12.93 4.29
CA GLN A 22 -17.58 -11.73 5.08
C GLN A 22 -16.30 -11.24 5.80
N THR A 23 -15.32 -12.13 6.00
CA THR A 23 -14.09 -11.82 6.70
C THR A 23 -12.87 -12.04 5.83
N LEU A 24 -11.74 -11.44 6.22
CA LEU A 24 -10.45 -11.67 5.58
C LEU A 24 -10.07 -13.17 5.62
N VAL A 25 -10.33 -13.83 6.74
CA VAL A 25 -10.05 -15.27 6.92
C VAL A 25 -10.85 -16.11 5.90
N ASP A 26 -12.12 -15.78 5.68
CA ASP A 26 -12.96 -16.51 4.73
C ASP A 26 -12.49 -16.32 3.28
N TRP A 27 -12.09 -15.08 2.92
CA TRP A 27 -11.49 -14.81 1.60
C TRP A 27 -10.19 -15.59 1.39
N ILE A 28 -9.33 -15.65 2.40
CA ILE A 28 -8.09 -16.42 2.35
C ILE A 28 -8.40 -17.91 2.13
N LYS A 29 -9.32 -18.47 2.91
CA LYS A 29 -9.68 -19.90 2.83
C LYS A 29 -10.33 -20.27 1.50
N ARG A 30 -11.21 -19.40 0.98
CA ARG A 30 -11.95 -19.67 -0.26
C ARG A 30 -11.08 -19.50 -1.50
N ASP A 31 -10.36 -18.39 -1.59
CA ASP A 31 -9.71 -17.94 -2.83
C ASP A 31 -8.17 -18.03 -2.77
N GLY A 32 -7.60 -18.41 -1.62
CA GLY A 32 -6.16 -18.55 -1.46
C GLY A 32 -5.41 -17.20 -1.55
N VAL A 33 -6.07 -16.10 -1.20
CA VAL A 33 -5.48 -14.74 -1.27
C VAL A 33 -4.30 -14.64 -0.30
N PHE A 34 -3.16 -14.15 -0.77
CA PHE A 34 -1.93 -13.96 0.03
C PHE A 34 -1.27 -12.60 -0.16
N CYS A 35 -1.81 -11.76 -1.05
CA CYS A 35 -1.39 -10.38 -1.28
C CYS A 35 -2.48 -9.43 -0.79
N PHE A 36 -2.14 -8.48 0.07
CA PHE A 36 -3.11 -7.59 0.70
C PHE A 36 -2.69 -6.14 0.54
N LYS A 37 -3.57 -5.34 -0.08
CA LYS A 37 -3.45 -3.88 -0.06
C LYS A 37 -4.13 -3.36 1.19
N VAL A 38 -3.35 -2.74 2.08
CA VAL A 38 -3.82 -2.22 3.36
C VAL A 38 -3.98 -0.71 3.26
N ARG A 39 -5.18 -0.24 3.51
CA ARG A 39 -5.46 1.18 3.70
C ARG A 39 -5.21 1.61 5.13
N THR A 40 -4.65 2.80 5.29
CA THR A 40 -4.46 3.43 6.60
C THR A 40 -5.08 4.82 6.63
N HIS A 41 -5.20 5.37 7.83
CA HIS A 41 -5.88 6.65 8.07
C HIS A 41 -4.93 7.80 8.39
N VAL A 42 -3.64 7.52 8.51
CA VAL A 42 -2.57 8.51 8.78
C VAL A 42 -2.88 9.36 10.03
N LYS A 43 -3.37 8.72 11.09
CA LYS A 43 -3.67 9.38 12.36
C LYS A 43 -2.50 9.31 13.33
N ASP A 44 -1.87 8.15 13.41
CA ASP A 44 -0.75 7.87 14.29
C ASP A 44 0.11 6.76 13.67
N PRO A 45 1.45 6.95 13.57
CA PRO A 45 2.35 5.99 12.94
C PRO A 45 2.31 4.59 13.56
N ALA A 46 2.24 4.50 14.89
CA ALA A 46 2.16 3.22 15.58
C ALA A 46 0.84 2.50 15.29
N THR A 47 -0.28 3.22 15.26
CA THR A 47 -1.61 2.68 14.95
C THR A 47 -1.66 2.12 13.53
N ASP A 48 -1.09 2.82 12.54
CA ASP A 48 -1.03 2.34 11.16
C ASP A 48 -0.09 1.13 11.04
N GLY A 49 1.04 1.12 11.78
CA GLY A 49 1.92 -0.04 11.90
C GLY A 49 1.22 -1.27 12.51
N MET A 50 0.47 -1.08 13.59
CA MET A 50 -0.36 -2.13 14.21
C MET A 50 -1.42 -2.67 13.24
N ARG A 51 -2.01 -1.82 12.39
CA ARG A 51 -2.98 -2.25 11.38
C ARG A 51 -2.33 -3.21 10.36
N LEU A 52 -1.15 -2.90 9.86
CA LEU A 52 -0.37 -3.78 8.98
C LEU A 52 -0.06 -5.12 9.68
N GLN A 53 0.43 -5.05 10.93
CA GLN A 53 0.74 -6.25 11.73
C GLN A 53 -0.51 -7.11 11.95
N GLN A 54 -1.67 -6.51 12.19
CA GLN A 54 -2.92 -7.24 12.39
C GLN A 54 -3.33 -8.01 11.12
N VAL A 55 -3.23 -7.41 9.92
CA VAL A 55 -3.49 -8.10 8.66
C VAL A 55 -2.52 -9.26 8.46
N PHE A 56 -1.22 -9.05 8.72
CA PHE A 56 -0.20 -10.09 8.63
C PHE A 56 -0.49 -11.27 9.57
N LYS A 57 -0.78 -10.99 10.85
CA LYS A 57 -1.13 -12.01 11.84
C LYS A 57 -2.40 -12.78 11.48
N THR A 58 -3.42 -12.09 10.98
CA THR A 58 -4.67 -12.72 10.50
C THR A 58 -4.39 -13.67 9.35
N ALA A 59 -3.58 -13.25 8.37
CA ALA A 59 -3.21 -14.09 7.24
C ALA A 59 -2.42 -15.34 7.69
N THR A 60 -1.48 -15.18 8.62
CA THR A 60 -0.72 -16.29 9.21
C THR A 60 -1.65 -17.26 9.95
N SER A 61 -2.55 -16.73 10.79
CA SER A 61 -3.52 -17.55 11.54
C SER A 61 -4.50 -18.29 10.64
N ALA A 62 -4.79 -17.76 9.45
CA ALA A 62 -5.60 -18.42 8.43
C ALA A 62 -4.86 -19.53 7.67
N GLY A 63 -3.57 -19.77 7.97
CA GLY A 63 -2.77 -20.87 7.44
C GLY A 63 -1.83 -20.51 6.29
N ILE A 64 -1.62 -19.21 6.00
CA ILE A 64 -0.64 -18.80 4.98
C ILE A 64 0.78 -18.87 5.57
N ASP A 65 1.72 -19.48 4.83
CA ASP A 65 3.15 -19.38 5.16
C ASP A 65 3.57 -17.90 5.15
N GLN A 66 4.15 -17.44 6.25
CA GLN A 66 4.57 -16.04 6.44
C GLN A 66 5.44 -15.53 5.27
N ARG A 67 6.32 -16.37 4.71
CA ARG A 67 7.18 -16.03 3.58
C ARG A 67 6.43 -15.76 2.28
N ARG A 68 5.18 -16.21 2.18
CA ARG A 68 4.32 -15.98 1.02
C ARG A 68 3.47 -14.72 1.15
N ILE A 69 3.24 -14.23 2.36
CA ILE A 69 2.42 -13.04 2.59
C ILE A 69 3.10 -11.83 1.94
N ARG A 70 2.33 -11.05 1.20
CA ARG A 70 2.73 -9.77 0.62
C ARG A 70 1.76 -8.69 1.03
N LEU A 71 2.30 -7.61 1.54
CA LEU A 71 1.53 -6.43 1.94
C LEU A 71 1.90 -5.24 1.06
N THR A 72 0.94 -4.41 0.76
CA THR A 72 1.16 -3.06 0.24
C THR A 72 0.40 -2.06 1.10
N LEU A 73 0.98 -0.90 1.30
CA LEU A 73 0.37 0.17 2.07
C LEU A 73 -0.14 1.26 1.14
N ASP A 74 -1.38 1.70 1.34
CA ASP A 74 -1.96 2.82 0.60
C ASP A 74 -2.58 3.84 1.55
N PRO A 75 -1.83 4.89 1.93
CA PRO A 75 -2.35 6.01 2.71
C PRO A 75 -3.30 6.93 1.94
N ASN A 76 -3.45 6.75 0.63
CA ASN A 76 -4.37 7.49 -0.24
C ASN A 76 -4.20 9.01 -0.13
N GLU A 77 -2.98 9.51 -0.31
CA GLU A 77 -2.60 10.94 -0.28
C GLU A 77 -2.72 11.61 1.10
N ALA A 78 -2.97 10.86 2.16
CA ALA A 78 -3.29 11.43 3.47
C ALA A 78 -2.07 11.91 4.27
N CYS A 79 -0.84 11.47 3.93
CA CYS A 79 0.36 11.93 4.62
C CYS A 79 0.69 13.37 4.21
N VAL A 80 0.76 14.26 5.18
CA VAL A 80 1.19 15.66 4.94
C VAL A 80 2.70 15.71 4.68
N HIS A 81 3.48 14.86 5.36
CA HIS A 81 4.93 14.81 5.26
C HIS A 81 5.46 13.36 5.34
N PRO A 82 6.55 13.01 4.62
CA PRO A 82 7.14 11.66 4.63
C PRO A 82 7.63 11.17 6.00
N ASP A 83 7.90 12.06 6.95
CA ASP A 83 8.38 11.68 8.29
C ASP A 83 7.40 10.74 9.01
N PHE A 84 6.09 10.90 8.80
CA PHE A 84 5.08 9.97 9.30
C PHE A 84 5.39 8.52 8.91
N LEU A 85 5.78 8.31 7.64
CA LEU A 85 6.12 6.98 7.12
C LEU A 85 7.40 6.45 7.75
N LEU A 86 8.40 7.30 7.97
CA LEU A 86 9.65 6.90 8.63
C LEU A 86 9.41 6.45 10.07
N GLU A 87 8.56 7.15 10.81
CA GLU A 87 8.16 6.77 12.17
C GLU A 87 7.39 5.43 12.18
N MET A 88 6.45 5.25 11.24
CA MET A 88 5.72 3.98 11.09
C MET A 88 6.67 2.82 10.74
N LEU A 89 7.61 3.02 9.80
CA LEU A 89 8.58 1.99 9.41
C LEU A 89 9.51 1.64 10.58
N ALA A 90 9.97 2.62 11.36
CA ALA A 90 10.77 2.40 12.57
C ALA A 90 9.98 1.63 13.63
N TRP A 91 8.69 1.94 13.79
CA TRP A 91 7.82 1.18 14.67
C TRP A 91 7.69 -0.29 14.23
N LEU A 92 7.49 -0.53 12.91
CA LEU A 92 7.42 -1.88 12.36
C LEU A 92 8.74 -2.64 12.53
N GLU A 93 9.88 -1.99 12.31
CA GLU A 93 11.20 -2.59 12.50
C GLU A 93 11.40 -3.09 13.92
N THR A 94 10.93 -2.32 14.91
CA THR A 94 11.07 -2.66 16.32
C THR A 94 10.05 -3.69 16.79
N ASN A 95 8.78 -3.59 16.36
CA ASN A 95 7.66 -4.31 16.95
C ASN A 95 7.09 -5.43 16.07
N ALA A 96 7.38 -5.43 14.78
CA ALA A 96 6.80 -6.36 13.80
C ALA A 96 7.72 -6.55 12.57
N PRO A 97 8.98 -6.99 12.74
CA PRO A 97 9.96 -7.08 11.66
C PRO A 97 9.50 -8.01 10.52
N GLU A 98 8.77 -9.08 10.80
CA GLU A 98 8.22 -9.97 9.77
C GLU A 98 7.15 -9.25 8.92
N THR A 99 6.36 -8.38 9.53
CA THR A 99 5.38 -7.53 8.82
C THR A 99 6.09 -6.54 7.91
N LEU A 100 7.16 -5.90 8.43
CA LEU A 100 7.99 -5.00 7.62
C LEU A 100 8.64 -5.74 6.44
N GLN A 101 9.10 -6.98 6.65
CA GLN A 101 9.65 -7.80 5.57
C GLN A 101 8.60 -8.12 4.50
N ALA A 102 7.36 -8.40 4.89
CA ALA A 102 6.25 -8.67 3.99
C ALA A 102 5.73 -7.43 3.23
N LEU A 103 6.05 -6.21 3.70
CA LEU A 103 5.67 -4.97 3.05
C LEU A 103 6.51 -4.79 1.78
N GLU A 104 5.87 -4.79 0.61
CA GLU A 104 6.54 -4.66 -0.69
C GLU A 104 6.78 -3.19 -1.06
N TYR A 105 5.74 -2.36 -0.94
CA TYR A 105 5.83 -0.94 -1.27
C TYR A 105 4.74 -0.13 -0.56
N ILE A 106 4.94 1.19 -0.59
CA ILE A 106 3.98 2.21 -0.15
C ILE A 106 3.49 2.95 -1.38
N GLU A 107 2.17 2.99 -1.59
CA GLU A 107 1.53 3.62 -2.74
C GLU A 107 1.00 5.00 -2.38
N GLN A 108 1.29 5.99 -3.21
CA GLN A 108 0.81 7.38 -3.15
C GLN A 108 0.55 7.91 -1.72
N PRO A 109 1.56 7.94 -0.86
CA PRO A 109 1.35 8.35 0.53
C PRO A 109 0.97 9.82 0.67
N THR A 110 1.48 10.69 -0.19
CA THR A 110 1.34 12.15 -0.13
C THR A 110 0.52 12.68 -1.30
N HIS A 111 0.13 13.95 -1.21
CA HIS A 111 -0.73 14.61 -2.18
C HIS A 111 -0.25 14.44 -3.64
N ARG A 112 -1.18 14.26 -4.58
CA ARG A 112 -0.90 14.01 -6.01
C ARG A 112 -0.25 15.16 -6.77
N ASP A 113 -0.42 16.39 -6.31
CA ASP A 113 0.18 17.56 -6.95
C ASP A 113 1.64 17.70 -6.51
N LEU A 114 2.55 17.22 -7.37
CA LEU A 114 3.99 17.21 -7.12
C LEU A 114 4.60 18.62 -7.03
N SER A 115 3.95 19.64 -7.59
CA SER A 115 4.41 21.02 -7.52
C SER A 115 4.35 21.62 -6.11
N ARG A 116 3.58 20.98 -5.21
CA ARG A 116 3.41 21.38 -3.81
C ARG A 116 4.42 20.74 -2.87
N TYR A 117 5.37 19.92 -3.39
CA TYR A 117 6.33 19.22 -2.57
C TYR A 117 7.48 20.12 -2.14
N GLU A 118 7.59 20.31 -0.83
CA GLU A 118 8.77 20.91 -0.16
C GLU A 118 9.70 19.82 0.41
N PHE A 119 9.47 18.55 0.04
CA PHE A 119 10.18 17.37 0.51
C PHE A 119 10.44 16.38 -0.64
N THR A 120 11.20 15.33 -0.35
CA THR A 120 11.44 14.20 -1.26
C THR A 120 11.14 12.88 -0.58
N MET A 121 10.97 11.82 -1.38
CA MET A 121 10.74 10.46 -0.89
C MET A 121 12.02 9.65 -0.66
N HIS A 122 13.21 10.19 -0.97
CA HIS A 122 14.47 9.45 -0.90
C HIS A 122 14.70 8.74 0.44
N ARG A 123 14.38 9.40 1.56
CA ARG A 123 14.57 8.81 2.90
C ARG A 123 13.65 7.60 3.10
N VAL A 124 12.39 7.68 2.70
CA VAL A 124 11.44 6.57 2.78
C VAL A 124 11.83 5.47 1.81
N ALA A 125 12.18 5.84 0.57
CA ALA A 125 12.57 4.92 -0.49
C ALA A 125 13.83 4.10 -0.14
N ALA A 126 14.71 4.62 0.72
CA ALA A 126 15.85 3.88 1.24
C ALA A 126 15.46 2.69 2.15
N HIS A 127 14.28 2.73 2.75
CA HIS A 127 13.74 1.65 3.61
C HIS A 127 12.74 0.77 2.87
N LYS A 128 11.80 1.37 2.13
CA LYS A 128 10.75 0.68 1.36
C LYS A 128 10.46 1.44 0.07
N ALA A 129 10.27 0.70 -1.01
CA ALA A 129 9.86 1.29 -2.28
C ALA A 129 8.60 2.15 -2.11
N VAL A 130 8.59 3.33 -2.73
CA VAL A 130 7.44 4.23 -2.75
C VAL A 130 7.01 4.41 -4.19
N ILE A 131 5.77 4.05 -4.50
CA ILE A 131 5.25 4.15 -5.87
C ILE A 131 4.21 5.25 -6.00
N VAL A 132 4.22 5.91 -7.15
CA VAL A 132 3.21 6.91 -7.49
C VAL A 132 1.99 6.24 -8.11
N ASP A 133 0.79 6.71 -7.75
CA ASP A 133 -0.48 6.31 -8.33
C ASP A 133 -1.27 7.52 -8.84
N GLU A 134 -1.91 8.28 -7.97
CA GLU A 134 -2.73 9.44 -8.34
C GLU A 134 -1.92 10.53 -9.05
N ALA A 135 -0.66 10.73 -8.64
CA ALA A 135 0.23 11.71 -9.24
C ALA A 135 0.74 11.32 -10.64
N LEU A 136 0.57 10.06 -11.08
CA LEU A 136 0.89 9.67 -12.45
C LEU A 136 -0.16 10.25 -13.43
N GLY A 137 -0.19 11.58 -13.53
CA GLY A 137 -1.15 12.33 -14.36
C GLY A 137 -0.68 12.48 -15.78
N LYS A 138 0.54 12.93 -15.96
CA LYS A 138 1.15 13.30 -17.22
C LYS A 138 2.50 12.63 -17.40
N LEU A 139 2.82 12.25 -18.63
CA LEU A 139 4.09 11.56 -18.94
C LEU A 139 5.30 12.51 -18.89
N ASP A 140 5.11 13.79 -19.09
CA ASP A 140 6.16 14.81 -18.99
C ASP A 140 6.62 15.07 -17.54
N GLU A 141 5.83 14.67 -16.54
CA GLU A 141 6.18 14.73 -15.12
C GLU A 141 7.05 13.55 -14.66
N LEU A 142 7.20 12.49 -15.45
CA LEU A 142 7.97 11.30 -15.08
C LEU A 142 9.42 11.60 -14.62
N PRO A 143 10.20 12.50 -15.26
CA PRO A 143 11.54 12.82 -14.78
C PRO A 143 11.56 13.46 -13.38
N LEU A 144 10.50 14.21 -13.01
CA LEU A 144 10.36 14.82 -11.70
C LEU A 144 10.20 13.76 -10.59
N LEU A 145 9.54 12.62 -10.90
CA LEU A 145 9.38 11.52 -9.95
C LEU A 145 10.72 10.98 -9.48
N ILE A 146 11.70 10.81 -10.39
CA ILE A 146 13.06 10.39 -10.01
C ILE A 146 13.71 11.43 -9.10
N GLN A 147 13.61 12.71 -9.46
CA GLN A 147 14.20 13.80 -8.67
C GLN A 147 13.59 13.88 -7.27
N LEU A 148 12.31 13.55 -7.13
CA LEU A 148 11.61 13.49 -5.85
C LEU A 148 11.81 12.17 -5.09
N GLY A 149 12.54 11.20 -5.66
CA GLY A 149 12.89 9.94 -4.98
C GLY A 149 11.80 8.87 -5.00
N TRP A 150 10.89 8.91 -5.96
CA TRP A 150 9.91 7.83 -6.16
C TRP A 150 10.59 6.59 -6.75
N SER A 151 10.23 5.40 -6.23
CA SER A 151 10.84 4.12 -6.63
C SER A 151 10.11 3.45 -7.80
N GLY A 152 8.88 3.85 -8.12
CA GLY A 152 8.08 3.15 -9.12
C GLY A 152 6.77 3.82 -9.46
N LEU A 153 6.03 3.19 -10.39
CA LEU A 153 4.79 3.70 -10.95
C LEU A 153 3.65 2.68 -10.77
N GLY A 154 2.50 3.12 -10.29
CA GLY A 154 1.23 2.42 -10.40
C GLY A 154 0.66 2.61 -11.82
N ILE A 155 0.85 1.63 -12.70
CA ILE A 155 0.39 1.75 -14.10
C ILE A 155 -1.12 1.68 -14.18
N LYS A 156 -1.76 2.79 -14.57
CA LYS A 156 -3.22 2.91 -14.71
C LYS A 156 -3.69 2.76 -16.15
N THR A 157 -4.30 1.63 -16.47
CA THR A 157 -4.90 1.39 -17.80
C THR A 157 -6.12 2.27 -18.08
N CYS A 158 -6.80 2.78 -17.05
CA CYS A 158 -7.91 3.71 -17.18
C CYS A 158 -7.53 5.05 -17.83
N ARG A 159 -6.23 5.40 -17.88
CA ARG A 159 -5.71 6.57 -18.62
C ARG A 159 -5.43 6.27 -20.09
N GLY A 160 -5.79 5.09 -20.58
CA GLY A 160 -5.59 4.62 -21.94
C GLY A 160 -4.34 3.76 -22.10
N GLN A 161 -4.44 2.84 -23.06
CA GLN A 161 -3.38 1.86 -23.31
C GLN A 161 -2.04 2.50 -23.69
N THR A 162 -2.06 3.53 -24.53
CA THR A 162 -0.85 4.24 -24.96
C THR A 162 -0.12 4.86 -23.78
N HIS A 163 -0.86 5.54 -22.87
CA HIS A 163 -0.28 6.11 -21.66
C HIS A 163 0.36 5.02 -20.79
N ALA A 164 -0.33 3.91 -20.56
CA ALA A 164 0.15 2.79 -19.76
C ALA A 164 1.44 2.18 -20.36
N LEU A 165 1.49 1.96 -21.67
CA LEU A 165 2.67 1.43 -22.37
C LEU A 165 3.86 2.39 -22.29
N LEU A 166 3.65 3.69 -22.52
CA LEU A 166 4.72 4.68 -22.46
C LEU A 166 5.28 4.81 -21.04
N ALA A 167 4.41 4.86 -20.02
CA ALA A 167 4.84 4.87 -18.62
C ALA A 167 5.63 3.61 -18.25
N TYR A 168 5.17 2.43 -18.69
CA TYR A 168 5.89 1.16 -18.49
C TYR A 168 7.27 1.17 -19.17
N CYS A 169 7.34 1.55 -20.44
CA CYS A 169 8.61 1.60 -21.19
C CYS A 169 9.59 2.59 -20.54
N TRP A 170 9.08 3.75 -20.09
CA TRP A 170 9.90 4.73 -19.40
C TRP A 170 10.45 4.17 -18.07
N ALA A 171 9.61 3.54 -17.25
CA ALA A 171 10.02 2.91 -16.00
C ALA A 171 11.11 1.85 -16.25
N ARG A 172 10.92 0.97 -17.24
CA ARG A 172 11.89 -0.08 -17.62
C ARG A 172 13.24 0.47 -18.09
N ARG A 173 13.26 1.67 -18.66
CA ARG A 173 14.49 2.33 -19.11
C ARG A 173 15.27 3.00 -17.98
N ASN A 174 14.59 3.40 -16.91
CA ASN A 174 15.18 4.22 -15.84
C ASN A 174 15.35 3.45 -14.51
N ASN A 175 15.10 2.13 -14.51
CA ASN A 175 15.40 1.21 -13.41
C ASN A 175 16.71 0.47 -13.64
#